data_48c1c07bbd7a146fd2944992694a1ccf
#
_entry.id   48c1c07bbd7a146fd2944992694a1ccf
#
_cell.length_a   1.000
_cell.length_b   1.000
_cell.length_c   1.000
_cell.angle_alpha   90.00
_cell.angle_beta   90.00
_cell.angle_gamma   90.00
#
_symmetry.space_group_name_H-M   'P 1'
#
loop_
_entity.id
_entity.type
_entity.pdbx_description
1 polymer ?
#
loop_
_entity_poly.entity_id
_entity_poly.type
_entity_poly.pdbx_seq_one_letter_code
_entity_poly.pdbx_strand_id
1 'polypeptide(L)'
;MNYAKIQPKHTLKESIRQIFQICVGNLLDSVKTEGGFLMEFQTLIENRRSVRKYSFHTNVTKEQIQQLVQAALEAPSWKNTETGRYYCVLSEDMSQKLRKECLCYANNDIKTEHAALIVTTFVHNRAGFQTDGTPDNEIGNGWGCYDLGLQNENLILKATELGLSTLIMGLRDGDKIREMLSIPESETIVSVIAVGKADEEPSRPRRRELEDVLKFF
;
A
#
# COMPACT_ATOMS: atom_id res chain seq x y z
N MET A 1 73.99 4.65 -2.82
CA MET A 1 73.12 3.86 -3.71
C MET A 1 71.75 3.76 -3.03
N ASN A 2 70.76 4.54 -3.49
CA ASN A 2 69.40 4.57 -2.94
C ASN A 2 68.53 3.61 -3.73
N TYR A 3 68.05 2.53 -3.09
CA TYR A 3 67.03 1.65 -3.65
C TYR A 3 65.67 2.26 -3.43
N ALA A 4 65.01 2.73 -4.47
CA ALA A 4 63.62 3.15 -4.46
C ALA A 4 62.73 1.92 -4.23
N LYS A 5 61.90 1.92 -3.18
CA LYS A 5 60.85 0.91 -2.91
C LYS A 5 59.77 1.05 -3.99
N ILE A 6 59.65 0.03 -4.83
CA ILE A 6 58.54 -0.13 -5.78
C ILE A 6 57.32 -0.50 -4.95
N GLN A 7 56.28 0.35 -5.00
CA GLN A 7 54.95 0.03 -4.42
C GLN A 7 54.27 -1.09 -5.22
N PRO A 8 53.53 -1.99 -4.57
CA PRO A 8 52.86 -3.09 -5.28
C PRO A 8 51.76 -2.57 -6.21
N LYS A 9 51.79 -3.03 -7.47
CA LYS A 9 50.78 -2.76 -8.47
C LYS A 9 49.43 -3.32 -8.00
N HIS A 10 48.38 -2.52 -8.07
CA HIS A 10 46.98 -2.96 -7.90
C HIS A 10 46.73 -4.26 -8.66
N THR A 11 46.15 -5.24 -8.00
CA THR A 11 45.84 -6.53 -8.62
C THR A 11 44.71 -6.38 -9.63
N LEU A 12 44.72 -7.18 -10.69
CA LEU A 12 43.68 -7.21 -11.72
C LEU A 12 42.27 -7.35 -11.11
N LYS A 13 42.15 -8.06 -9.97
CA LYS A 13 40.92 -8.21 -9.18
C LYS A 13 40.39 -6.91 -8.58
N GLU A 14 41.28 -6.03 -8.12
CA GLU A 14 40.91 -4.73 -7.54
C GLU A 14 40.45 -3.76 -8.63
N SER A 15 41.13 -3.77 -9.78
CA SER A 15 40.74 -2.99 -10.94
C SER A 15 39.38 -3.44 -11.50
N ILE A 16 39.08 -4.74 -11.58
CA ILE A 16 37.78 -5.29 -12.01
C ILE A 16 36.67 -4.90 -11.00
N ARG A 17 36.95 -4.97 -9.69
CA ARG A 17 36.00 -4.56 -8.66
C ARG A 17 35.67 -3.07 -8.74
N GLN A 18 36.64 -2.20 -8.97
CA GLN A 18 36.44 -0.77 -9.16
C GLN A 18 35.65 -0.46 -10.42
N ILE A 19 35.94 -1.11 -11.55
CA ILE A 19 35.17 -0.96 -12.79
C ILE A 19 33.75 -1.43 -12.61
N PHE A 20 33.52 -2.57 -11.92
CA PHE A 20 32.17 -3.09 -11.64
C PHE A 20 31.39 -2.13 -10.74
N GLN A 21 31.98 -1.56 -9.69
CA GLN A 21 31.35 -0.55 -8.84
C GLN A 21 31.03 0.75 -9.58
N ILE A 22 31.91 1.20 -10.48
CA ILE A 22 31.70 2.40 -11.30
C ILE A 22 30.56 2.13 -12.33
N CYS A 23 30.58 0.97 -13.00
CA CYS A 23 29.58 0.63 -13.99
C CYS A 23 28.19 0.40 -13.35
N VAL A 24 28.11 -0.26 -12.20
CA VAL A 24 26.84 -0.46 -11.46
C VAL A 24 26.34 0.86 -10.85
N GLY A 25 27.25 1.69 -10.30
CA GLY A 25 26.90 3.03 -9.81
C GLY A 25 26.36 3.92 -10.92
N ASN A 26 27.03 3.98 -12.08
CA ASN A 26 26.56 4.75 -13.23
C ASN A 26 25.28 4.20 -13.87
N LEU A 27 25.03 2.88 -13.80
CA LEU A 27 23.78 2.27 -14.26
C LEU A 27 22.61 2.63 -13.32
N LEU A 28 22.85 2.64 -12.02
CA LEU A 28 21.86 3.08 -11.02
C LEU A 28 21.58 4.59 -11.11
N ASP A 29 22.57 5.41 -11.46
CA ASP A 29 22.40 6.85 -11.69
C ASP A 29 21.71 7.18 -13.03
N SER A 30 21.81 6.30 -14.04
CA SER A 30 21.16 6.50 -15.34
C SER A 30 19.70 6.05 -15.40
N VAL A 31 19.19 5.34 -14.38
CA VAL A 31 17.75 5.03 -14.20
C VAL A 31 17.03 6.14 -13.41
N LYS A 32 17.46 7.37 -13.54
CA LYS A 32 16.65 8.53 -13.17
C LYS A 32 15.60 8.74 -14.26
N THR A 33 14.50 7.99 -14.17
CA THR A 33 13.28 8.38 -14.83
C THR A 33 12.83 9.71 -14.24
N GLU A 34 12.45 10.64 -15.07
CA GLU A 34 11.94 11.95 -14.68
C GLU A 34 10.88 11.78 -13.57
N GLY A 35 11.23 12.15 -12.34
CA GLY A 35 10.29 12.41 -11.25
C GLY A 35 10.10 11.38 -10.14
N GLY A 36 10.86 10.27 -10.03
CA GLY A 36 10.67 9.32 -8.92
C GLY A 36 11.96 8.63 -8.46
N PHE A 37 12.24 8.70 -7.16
CA PHE A 37 13.23 7.82 -6.51
C PHE A 37 12.66 6.39 -6.53
N LEU A 38 13.28 5.47 -7.25
CA LEU A 38 12.94 4.04 -7.16
C LEU A 38 13.35 3.54 -5.77
N MET A 39 12.38 3.31 -4.89
CA MET A 39 12.65 2.79 -3.55
C MET A 39 12.82 1.27 -3.62
N GLU A 40 13.92 0.76 -3.04
CA GLU A 40 14.12 -0.68 -2.88
C GLU A 40 12.94 -1.31 -2.14
N PHE A 41 12.48 -2.49 -2.59
CA PHE A 41 11.28 -3.15 -2.03
C PHE A 41 11.37 -3.36 -0.51
N GLN A 42 12.53 -3.80 0.00
CA GLN A 42 12.74 -3.97 1.45
C GLN A 42 12.56 -2.64 2.19
N THR A 43 13.13 -1.57 1.67
CA THR A 43 13.00 -0.22 2.24
C THR A 43 11.54 0.24 2.21
N LEU A 44 10.81 -0.06 1.13
CA LEU A 44 9.40 0.30 0.96
C LEU A 44 8.52 -0.33 2.04
N ILE A 45 8.61 -1.65 2.23
CA ILE A 45 7.82 -2.37 3.24
C ILE A 45 8.22 -1.99 4.68
N GLU A 46 9.49 -1.64 4.90
CA GLU A 46 9.99 -1.21 6.20
C GLU A 46 9.59 0.22 6.56
N ASN A 47 9.41 1.10 5.58
CA ASN A 47 9.05 2.51 5.79
C ASN A 47 7.55 2.76 5.84
N ARG A 48 6.75 1.90 5.22
CA ARG A 48 5.28 2.04 5.26
C ARG A 48 4.76 2.09 6.70
N ARG A 49 3.97 3.11 7.01
CA ARG A 49 3.36 3.34 8.33
C ARG A 49 1.86 3.63 8.20
N SER A 50 1.11 3.30 9.25
CA SER A 50 -0.24 3.80 9.45
C SER A 50 -0.16 5.21 10.00
N VAL A 51 -0.49 6.21 9.18
CA VAL A 51 -0.43 7.63 9.52
C VAL A 51 -1.82 8.12 9.92
N ARG A 52 -1.91 8.87 11.00
CA ARG A 52 -3.19 9.34 11.58
C ARG A 52 -3.38 10.84 11.52
N LYS A 53 -2.37 11.59 11.05
CA LYS A 53 -2.43 13.04 10.85
C LYS A 53 -1.90 13.39 9.48
N TYR A 54 -2.66 14.18 8.74
CA TYR A 54 -2.37 14.51 7.35
C TYR A 54 -2.19 16.01 7.17
N SER A 55 -1.27 16.38 6.27
CA SER A 55 -0.93 17.74 5.95
C SER A 55 -2.03 18.43 5.15
N PHE A 56 -2.36 19.59 5.58
CA PHE A 56 -3.35 20.50 4.99
C PHE A 56 -2.93 21.05 3.61
N HIS A 57 -1.64 20.99 3.25
CA HIS A 57 -1.11 21.66 2.05
C HIS A 57 -1.05 20.78 0.80
N THR A 58 -1.53 19.55 0.85
CA THR A 58 -1.33 18.61 -0.27
C THR A 58 -2.60 17.81 -0.54
N ASN A 59 -3.28 18.13 -1.62
CA ASN A 59 -4.41 17.34 -2.10
C ASN A 59 -3.90 16.14 -2.92
N VAL A 60 -4.46 14.97 -2.67
CA VAL A 60 -4.25 13.78 -3.49
C VAL A 60 -4.99 13.96 -4.81
N THR A 61 -4.30 13.75 -5.94
CA THR A 61 -4.89 13.93 -7.26
C THR A 61 -5.60 12.66 -7.73
N LYS A 62 -6.49 12.82 -8.72
CA LYS A 62 -7.18 11.69 -9.36
C LYS A 62 -6.18 10.73 -10.02
N GLU A 63 -5.14 11.27 -10.62
CA GLU A 63 -4.08 10.51 -11.30
C GLU A 63 -3.28 9.66 -10.29
N GLN A 64 -2.99 10.21 -9.11
CA GLN A 64 -2.36 9.44 -8.03
C GLN A 64 -3.28 8.29 -7.58
N ILE A 65 -4.56 8.53 -7.33
CA ILE A 65 -5.52 7.47 -6.99
C ILE A 65 -5.58 6.40 -8.09
N GLN A 66 -5.58 6.78 -9.36
CA GLN A 66 -5.54 5.83 -10.47
C GLN A 66 -4.30 4.94 -10.42
N GLN A 67 -3.12 5.51 -10.15
CA GLN A 67 -1.88 4.74 -9.98
C GLN A 67 -1.95 3.77 -8.80
N LEU A 68 -2.56 4.18 -7.68
CA LEU A 68 -2.75 3.31 -6.51
C LEU A 68 -3.65 2.11 -6.84
N VAL A 69 -4.79 2.36 -7.48
CA VAL A 69 -5.73 1.30 -7.87
C VAL A 69 -5.11 0.40 -8.93
N GLN A 70 -4.36 0.96 -9.88
CA GLN A 70 -3.65 0.17 -10.89
C GLN A 70 -2.64 -0.80 -10.27
N ALA A 71 -1.89 -0.37 -9.26
CA ALA A 71 -1.01 -1.26 -8.51
C ALA A 71 -1.80 -2.33 -7.73
N ALA A 72 -2.98 -2.01 -7.20
CA ALA A 72 -3.86 -2.98 -6.55
C ALA A 72 -4.29 -4.10 -7.51
N LEU A 73 -4.59 -3.78 -8.76
CA LEU A 73 -5.03 -4.75 -9.78
C LEU A 73 -3.93 -5.78 -10.15
N GLU A 74 -2.66 -5.50 -9.88
CA GLU A 74 -1.56 -6.46 -10.10
C GLU A 74 -1.53 -7.59 -9.04
N ALA A 75 -2.35 -7.52 -8.00
CA ALA A 75 -2.42 -8.57 -6.99
C ALA A 75 -3.13 -9.81 -7.54
N PRO A 76 -2.67 -11.02 -7.18
CA PRO A 76 -3.40 -12.24 -7.52
C PRO A 76 -4.75 -12.29 -6.80
N SER A 77 -5.70 -13.04 -7.36
CA SER A 77 -6.99 -13.31 -6.74
C SER A 77 -7.45 -14.76 -6.97
N TRP A 78 -8.39 -15.23 -6.18
CA TRP A 78 -8.97 -16.56 -6.32
C TRP A 78 -9.47 -16.79 -7.77
N LYS A 79 -8.89 -17.77 -8.48
CA LYS A 79 -9.22 -18.09 -9.89
C LYS A 79 -9.26 -16.84 -10.80
N ASN A 80 -8.49 -15.82 -10.48
CA ASN A 80 -8.47 -14.50 -11.16
C ASN A 80 -9.86 -13.85 -11.26
N THR A 81 -10.63 -13.91 -10.17
CA THR A 81 -12.00 -13.35 -10.13
C THR A 81 -12.05 -11.84 -9.97
N GLU A 82 -10.97 -11.21 -9.50
CA GLU A 82 -10.79 -9.76 -9.42
C GLU A 82 -12.00 -9.04 -8.80
N THR A 83 -12.43 -9.52 -7.63
CA THR A 83 -13.67 -9.07 -6.99
C THR A 83 -13.58 -7.71 -6.30
N GLY A 84 -12.37 -7.18 -6.05
CA GLY A 84 -12.15 -5.90 -5.37
C GLY A 84 -12.76 -4.71 -6.11
N ARG A 85 -13.31 -3.74 -5.35
CA ARG A 85 -13.85 -2.46 -5.88
C ARG A 85 -13.40 -1.31 -4.97
N TYR A 86 -13.27 -0.12 -5.56
CA TYR A 86 -12.73 1.07 -4.92
C TYR A 86 -13.61 2.27 -5.19
N TYR A 87 -14.18 2.86 -4.13
CA TYR A 87 -14.99 4.07 -4.18
C TYR A 87 -14.18 5.23 -3.60
N CYS A 88 -13.70 6.11 -4.46
CA CYS A 88 -12.76 7.16 -4.09
C CYS A 88 -13.46 8.50 -3.88
N VAL A 89 -13.36 9.05 -2.69
CA VAL A 89 -13.94 10.33 -2.29
C VAL A 89 -12.85 11.38 -2.24
N LEU A 90 -12.85 12.28 -3.22
CA LEU A 90 -11.88 13.37 -3.37
C LEU A 90 -12.49 14.74 -3.01
N SER A 91 -13.81 14.91 -3.11
CA SER A 91 -14.43 16.18 -2.74
C SER A 91 -14.42 16.37 -1.23
N GLU A 92 -14.09 17.57 -0.78
CA GLU A 92 -13.99 17.90 0.64
C GLU A 92 -15.35 17.72 1.35
N ASP A 93 -16.44 18.22 0.77
CA ASP A 93 -17.78 18.11 1.35
C ASP A 93 -18.20 16.66 1.59
N MET A 94 -18.01 15.80 0.58
CA MET A 94 -18.34 14.39 0.70
C MET A 94 -17.41 13.68 1.68
N SER A 95 -16.13 14.01 1.69
CA SER A 95 -15.16 13.48 2.65
C SER A 95 -15.51 13.85 4.08
N GLN A 96 -15.86 15.09 4.35
CA GLN A 96 -16.30 15.54 5.69
C GLN A 96 -17.57 14.83 6.14
N LYS A 97 -18.56 14.69 5.23
CA LYS A 97 -19.80 13.97 5.52
C LYS A 97 -19.51 12.50 5.86
N LEU A 98 -18.69 11.81 5.07
CA LEU A 98 -18.33 10.40 5.29
C LEU A 98 -17.60 10.23 6.63
N ARG A 99 -16.63 11.11 6.95
CA ARG A 99 -15.93 11.09 8.25
C ARG A 99 -16.89 11.23 9.42
N LYS A 100 -17.76 12.23 9.36
CA LYS A 100 -18.68 12.58 10.46
C LYS A 100 -19.73 11.52 10.69
N GLU A 101 -20.30 10.96 9.62
CA GLU A 101 -21.49 10.10 9.71
C GLU A 101 -21.15 8.61 9.71
N CYS A 102 -20.03 8.22 9.10
CA CYS A 102 -19.73 6.82 8.84
C CYS A 102 -18.47 6.27 9.51
N LEU A 103 -17.54 7.13 9.96
CA LEU A 103 -16.30 6.65 10.59
C LEU A 103 -16.43 6.72 12.11
N CYS A 104 -16.41 5.53 12.74
CA CYS A 104 -16.58 5.37 14.19
C CYS A 104 -15.21 5.42 14.87
N TYR A 105 -14.71 6.61 15.16
CA TYR A 105 -13.46 6.74 15.90
C TYR A 105 -13.69 6.75 17.40
N ALA A 106 -13.02 5.82 18.09
CA ALA A 106 -13.01 5.80 19.55
C ALA A 106 -12.11 6.91 20.15
N ASN A 107 -11.20 7.49 19.35
CA ASN A 107 -10.18 8.44 19.79
C ASN A 107 -10.17 9.69 18.89
N ASN A 108 -10.02 10.87 19.51
CA ASN A 108 -9.77 12.14 18.81
C ASN A 108 -8.39 12.24 18.12
N ASP A 109 -7.59 11.17 18.18
CA ASP A 109 -6.22 11.15 17.67
C ASP A 109 -6.13 10.89 16.16
N ILE A 110 -7.24 10.47 15.51
CA ILE A 110 -7.30 10.21 14.08
C ILE A 110 -7.82 11.45 13.36
N LYS A 111 -6.94 12.17 12.71
CA LYS A 111 -7.21 13.39 11.97
C LYS A 111 -7.00 13.18 10.48
N THR A 112 -8.06 12.78 9.80
CA THR A 112 -8.04 12.50 8.35
C THR A 112 -8.63 13.63 7.51
N GLU A 113 -8.82 14.83 8.08
CA GLU A 113 -9.52 15.94 7.44
C GLU A 113 -8.93 16.34 6.08
N HIS A 114 -7.62 16.13 5.90
CA HIS A 114 -6.89 16.50 4.68
C HIS A 114 -6.49 15.30 3.83
N ALA A 115 -7.06 14.12 4.11
CA ALA A 115 -6.83 12.91 3.33
C ALA A 115 -7.99 12.66 2.36
N ALA A 116 -7.68 12.15 1.17
CA ALA A 116 -8.66 11.47 0.33
C ALA A 116 -9.11 10.18 1.01
N LEU A 117 -10.34 9.75 0.77
CA LEU A 117 -10.89 8.51 1.34
C LEU A 117 -11.20 7.51 0.22
N ILE A 118 -10.76 6.27 0.39
CA ILE A 118 -11.05 5.17 -0.51
C ILE A 118 -11.82 4.11 0.28
N VAL A 119 -13.10 3.93 -0.04
CA VAL A 119 -13.89 2.81 0.49
C VAL A 119 -13.56 1.58 -0.35
N THR A 120 -13.16 0.50 0.31
CA THR A 120 -12.76 -0.75 -0.34
C THR A 120 -13.81 -1.82 -0.09
N THR A 121 -14.23 -2.48 -1.17
CA THR A 121 -15.25 -3.52 -1.16
C THR A 121 -14.80 -4.71 -2.00
N PHE A 122 -15.52 -5.83 -1.88
CA PHE A 122 -15.43 -6.92 -2.84
C PHE A 122 -16.82 -7.44 -3.21
N VAL A 123 -16.97 -7.93 -4.43
CA VAL A 123 -18.19 -8.62 -4.88
C VAL A 123 -18.28 -9.98 -4.18
N HIS A 124 -19.28 -10.15 -3.32
CA HIS A 124 -19.43 -11.37 -2.54
C HIS A 124 -19.93 -12.56 -3.38
N ASN A 125 -19.80 -13.78 -2.84
CA ASN A 125 -20.22 -15.04 -3.48
C ASN A 125 -19.57 -15.28 -4.86
N ARG A 126 -18.30 -14.84 -5.02
CA ARG A 126 -17.50 -15.04 -6.24
C ARG A 126 -16.15 -15.70 -5.94
N ALA A 127 -15.24 -15.01 -5.25
CA ALA A 127 -13.99 -15.62 -4.78
C ALA A 127 -14.31 -16.68 -3.72
N GLY A 128 -13.84 -17.91 -3.94
CA GLY A 128 -14.12 -19.08 -3.07
C GLY A 128 -15.48 -19.74 -3.29
N PHE A 129 -16.14 -19.48 -4.44
CA PHE A 129 -17.44 -20.05 -4.78
C PHE A 129 -17.44 -20.71 -6.15
N GLN A 130 -18.30 -21.70 -6.31
CA GLN A 130 -18.66 -22.34 -7.57
C GLN A 130 -19.68 -21.49 -8.34
N THR A 131 -19.91 -21.84 -9.59
CA THR A 131 -20.84 -21.11 -10.47
C THR A 131 -22.31 -21.20 -10.02
N ASP A 132 -22.65 -22.24 -9.24
CA ASP A 132 -23.98 -22.44 -8.66
C ASP A 132 -24.17 -21.70 -7.31
N GLY A 133 -23.14 -20.97 -6.85
CA GLY A 133 -23.16 -20.25 -5.59
C GLY A 133 -22.75 -21.07 -4.38
N THR A 134 -22.35 -22.33 -4.55
CA THR A 134 -21.84 -23.17 -3.46
C THR A 134 -20.42 -22.75 -3.07
N PRO A 135 -20.09 -22.56 -1.77
CA PRO A 135 -18.74 -22.27 -1.34
C PRO A 135 -17.78 -23.44 -1.68
N ASP A 136 -16.59 -23.15 -2.21
CA ASP A 136 -15.55 -24.13 -2.48
C ASP A 136 -14.96 -24.76 -1.18
N ASN A 137 -15.06 -24.03 -0.05
CA ASN A 137 -14.64 -24.49 1.27
C ASN A 137 -15.28 -23.61 2.38
N GLU A 138 -14.94 -23.92 3.64
CA GLU A 138 -15.48 -23.29 4.85
C GLU A 138 -15.19 -21.79 4.99
N ILE A 139 -14.21 -21.26 4.26
CA ILE A 139 -13.82 -19.83 4.29
C ILE A 139 -14.86 -18.96 3.58
N GLY A 140 -15.49 -19.46 2.52
CA GLY A 140 -16.55 -18.74 1.80
C GLY A 140 -16.11 -17.34 1.36
N ASN A 141 -16.87 -16.31 1.73
CA ASN A 141 -16.57 -14.91 1.44
C ASN A 141 -15.28 -14.37 2.10
N GLY A 142 -14.65 -15.12 3.00
CA GLY A 142 -13.32 -14.81 3.51
C GLY A 142 -12.27 -14.75 2.41
N TRP A 143 -12.44 -15.52 1.32
CA TRP A 143 -11.55 -15.42 0.15
C TRP A 143 -11.63 -14.07 -0.55
N GLY A 144 -12.81 -13.46 -0.64
CA GLY A 144 -12.96 -12.10 -1.15
C GLY A 144 -12.25 -11.06 -0.27
N CYS A 145 -12.32 -11.21 1.06
CA CYS A 145 -11.54 -10.39 1.98
C CYS A 145 -10.03 -10.61 1.85
N TYR A 146 -9.59 -11.87 1.66
CA TYR A 146 -8.18 -12.22 1.47
C TYR A 146 -7.62 -11.58 0.20
N ASP A 147 -8.29 -11.74 -0.94
CA ASP A 147 -7.91 -11.15 -2.21
C ASP A 147 -7.85 -9.62 -2.12
N LEU A 148 -8.87 -8.99 -1.53
CA LEU A 148 -8.89 -7.55 -1.32
C LEU A 148 -7.75 -7.09 -0.39
N GLY A 149 -7.35 -7.89 0.59
CA GLY A 149 -6.20 -7.61 1.46
C GLY A 149 -4.90 -7.55 0.67
N LEU A 150 -4.67 -8.47 -0.27
CA LEU A 150 -3.51 -8.47 -1.16
C LEU A 150 -3.51 -7.23 -2.07
N GLN A 151 -4.66 -6.89 -2.64
CA GLN A 151 -4.84 -5.69 -3.46
C GLN A 151 -4.58 -4.41 -2.67
N ASN A 152 -5.13 -4.32 -1.46
CA ASN A 152 -4.93 -3.16 -0.58
C ASN A 152 -3.46 -3.01 -0.15
N GLU A 153 -2.71 -4.11 0.05
CA GLU A 153 -1.27 -4.01 0.34
C GLU A 153 -0.51 -3.40 -0.83
N ASN A 154 -0.76 -3.83 -2.07
CA ASN A 154 -0.16 -3.22 -3.25
C ASN A 154 -0.50 -1.71 -3.36
N LEU A 155 -1.76 -1.34 -3.10
CA LEU A 155 -2.22 0.05 -3.10
C LEU A 155 -1.44 0.90 -2.08
N ILE A 156 -1.30 0.42 -0.84
CA ILE A 156 -0.64 1.19 0.21
C ILE A 156 0.88 1.25 0.05
N LEU A 157 1.49 0.22 -0.52
CA LEU A 157 2.90 0.24 -0.90
C LEU A 157 3.14 1.24 -2.04
N LYS A 158 2.27 1.26 -3.05
CA LYS A 158 2.34 2.27 -4.13
C LYS A 158 2.14 3.68 -3.60
N ALA A 159 1.26 3.89 -2.63
CA ALA A 159 1.13 5.19 -1.97
C ALA A 159 2.45 5.62 -1.31
N THR A 160 3.11 4.69 -0.59
CA THR A 160 4.40 4.95 0.05
C THR A 160 5.49 5.30 -0.98
N GLU A 161 5.54 4.58 -2.10
CA GLU A 161 6.46 4.86 -3.22
C GLU A 161 6.25 6.28 -3.79
N LEU A 162 4.99 6.72 -3.89
CA LEU A 162 4.64 8.08 -4.34
C LEU A 162 4.83 9.15 -3.25
N GLY A 163 5.41 8.80 -2.10
CA GLY A 163 5.59 9.70 -0.96
C GLY A 163 4.27 10.11 -0.29
N LEU A 164 3.21 9.33 -0.51
CA LEU A 164 1.94 9.43 0.20
C LEU A 164 1.92 8.46 1.39
N SER A 165 1.03 8.72 2.32
CA SER A 165 0.82 7.92 3.52
C SER A 165 -0.62 7.46 3.61
N THR A 166 -0.84 6.34 4.31
CA THR A 166 -2.16 5.72 4.38
C THR A 166 -2.54 5.32 5.80
N LEU A 167 -3.86 5.19 6.03
CA LEU A 167 -4.44 4.57 7.21
C LEU A 167 -5.62 3.69 6.79
N ILE A 168 -5.54 2.40 7.09
CA ILE A 168 -6.68 1.48 6.91
C ILE A 168 -7.58 1.56 8.16
N MET A 169 -8.85 1.84 7.95
CA MET A 169 -9.85 2.01 9.00
C MET A 169 -10.97 0.97 8.85
N GLY A 170 -11.07 0.06 9.81
CA GLY A 170 -12.11 -0.98 9.86
C GLY A 170 -13.34 -0.56 10.68
N LEU A 171 -13.20 0.37 11.63
CA LEU A 171 -14.33 0.89 12.43
C LEU A 171 -15.12 1.89 11.61
N ARG A 172 -16.20 1.41 11.03
CA ARG A 172 -17.07 2.14 10.11
C ARG A 172 -18.52 1.70 10.22
N ASP A 173 -19.44 2.55 9.80
CA ASP A 173 -20.84 2.24 9.57
C ASP A 173 -21.02 1.87 8.09
N GLY A 174 -21.07 0.58 7.79
CA GLY A 174 -21.14 0.06 6.42
C GLY A 174 -22.44 0.43 5.72
N ASP A 175 -23.56 0.42 6.44
CA ASP A 175 -24.89 0.70 5.86
C ASP A 175 -25.00 2.16 5.42
N LYS A 176 -24.54 3.10 6.26
CA LYS A 176 -24.49 4.51 5.89
C LYS A 176 -23.52 4.80 4.73
N ILE A 177 -22.38 4.10 4.68
CA ILE A 177 -21.45 4.23 3.54
C ILE A 177 -22.13 3.75 2.27
N ARG A 178 -22.83 2.60 2.33
CA ARG A 178 -23.56 2.03 1.19
C ARG A 178 -24.58 3.02 0.64
N GLU A 179 -25.40 3.58 1.52
CA GLU A 179 -26.39 4.59 1.15
C GLU A 179 -25.75 5.83 0.54
N MET A 180 -24.72 6.37 1.21
CA MET A 180 -24.05 7.61 0.80
C MET A 180 -23.37 7.52 -0.56
N LEU A 181 -22.74 6.38 -0.87
CA LEU A 181 -21.98 6.16 -2.10
C LEU A 181 -22.70 5.28 -3.12
N SER A 182 -23.95 4.89 -2.86
CA SER A 182 -24.78 4.01 -3.70
C SER A 182 -24.06 2.70 -4.06
N ILE A 183 -23.40 2.08 -3.06
CA ILE A 183 -22.66 0.83 -3.26
C ILE A 183 -23.68 -0.32 -3.40
N PRO A 184 -23.54 -1.18 -4.45
CA PRO A 184 -24.47 -2.31 -4.65
C PRO A 184 -24.52 -3.27 -3.47
N GLU A 185 -25.71 -3.88 -3.24
CA GLU A 185 -25.88 -4.92 -2.22
C GLU A 185 -25.02 -6.16 -2.46
N SER A 186 -24.64 -6.41 -3.71
CA SER A 186 -23.72 -7.49 -4.09
C SER A 186 -22.26 -7.29 -3.63
N GLU A 187 -21.96 -6.16 -2.99
CA GLU A 187 -20.63 -5.85 -2.51
C GLU A 187 -20.56 -5.79 -0.98
N THR A 188 -19.55 -6.40 -0.42
CA THR A 188 -19.23 -6.30 1.01
C THR A 188 -18.23 -5.19 1.23
N ILE A 189 -18.62 -4.16 2.02
CA ILE A 189 -17.71 -3.05 2.40
C ILE A 189 -16.76 -3.57 3.48
N VAL A 190 -15.45 -3.47 3.26
CA VAL A 190 -14.43 -4.00 4.18
C VAL A 190 -13.77 -2.90 4.99
N SER A 191 -13.23 -1.88 4.34
CA SER A 191 -12.51 -0.81 5.04
C SER A 191 -12.62 0.53 4.32
N VAL A 192 -12.21 1.59 5.01
CA VAL A 192 -11.94 2.89 4.43
C VAL A 192 -10.46 3.18 4.58
N ILE A 193 -9.78 3.50 3.47
CA ILE A 193 -8.36 3.87 3.47
C ILE A 193 -8.26 5.37 3.31
N ALA A 194 -7.68 6.06 4.30
CA ALA A 194 -7.28 7.44 4.16
C ALA A 194 -5.94 7.50 3.41
N VAL A 195 -5.80 8.42 2.46
CA VAL A 195 -4.60 8.62 1.65
C VAL A 195 -4.26 10.11 1.62
N GLY A 196 -3.02 10.47 1.94
CA GLY A 196 -2.57 11.86 1.93
C GLY A 196 -1.10 12.02 2.26
N LYS A 197 -0.64 13.25 2.39
CA LYS A 197 0.71 13.55 2.86
C LYS A 197 0.72 13.51 4.39
N ALA A 198 1.68 12.78 4.98
CA ALA A 198 1.82 12.74 6.43
C ALA A 198 2.17 14.12 7.04
N ASP A 199 1.60 14.41 8.18
CA ASP A 199 1.97 15.52 9.07
C ASP A 199 2.52 14.99 10.42
N GLU A 200 2.99 13.75 10.41
CA GLU A 200 3.63 13.09 11.55
C GLU A 200 4.59 12.00 11.05
N GLU A 201 5.56 11.63 11.87
CA GLU A 201 6.44 10.48 11.66
C GLU A 201 6.14 9.40 12.71
N PRO A 202 5.23 8.46 12.44
CA PRO A 202 4.93 7.40 13.39
C PRO A 202 6.11 6.45 13.56
N SER A 203 6.40 6.07 14.80
CA SER A 203 7.43 5.09 15.08
C SER A 203 7.09 3.72 14.47
N ARG A 204 8.12 2.94 14.14
CA ARG A 204 7.93 1.55 13.69
C ARG A 204 7.41 0.69 14.84
N PRO A 205 6.22 0.11 14.74
CA PRO A 205 5.73 -0.80 15.77
C PRO A 205 6.56 -2.09 15.79
N ARG A 206 6.72 -2.69 16.98
CA ARG A 206 7.37 -3.98 17.14
C ARG A 206 6.71 -5.02 16.22
N ARG A 207 7.51 -5.88 15.63
CA ARG A 207 7.05 -7.09 14.93
C ARG A 207 7.25 -8.30 15.83
N ARG A 208 6.52 -9.37 15.56
CA ARG A 208 6.77 -10.66 16.19
C ARG A 208 8.12 -11.19 15.74
N GLU A 209 8.74 -12.00 16.60
CA GLU A 209 9.94 -12.74 16.22
C GLU A 209 9.55 -13.84 15.21
N LEU A 210 10.50 -14.23 14.36
CA LEU A 210 10.24 -15.20 13.29
C LEU A 210 9.79 -16.56 13.84
N GLU A 211 10.38 -16.97 14.95
CA GLU A 211 10.12 -18.23 15.64
C GLU A 211 8.69 -18.33 16.20
N ASP A 212 8.06 -17.18 16.49
CA ASP A 212 6.66 -17.14 16.99
C ASP A 212 5.64 -17.49 15.90
N VAL A 213 6.00 -17.33 14.62
CA VAL A 213 5.07 -17.40 13.48
C VAL A 213 5.45 -18.45 12.43
N LEU A 214 6.71 -18.92 12.41
CA LEU A 214 7.26 -19.85 11.43
C LEU A 214 7.55 -21.21 12.07
N LYS A 215 7.11 -22.28 11.43
CA LYS A 215 7.43 -23.66 11.82
C LYS A 215 7.84 -24.46 10.59
N PHE A 216 8.89 -25.27 10.75
CA PHE A 216 9.33 -26.24 9.76
C PHE A 216 8.92 -27.64 10.20
N PHE A 217 8.56 -28.52 9.25
CA PHE A 217 8.18 -29.93 9.50
C PHE A 217 8.99 -30.86 8.60
#